data_e759182bab9cfc581911ff34c03438d7
#
_entry.id   e759182bab9cfc581911ff34c03438d7
#
_cell.length_a   1.000
_cell.length_b   1.000
_cell.length_c   1.000
_cell.angle_alpha   90.00
_cell.angle_beta   90.00
_cell.angle_gamma   90.00
#
_symmetry.space_group_name_H-M   'P 1'
#
loop_
_entity.id
_entity.type
_entity.pdbx_description
1 polymer ?
#
loop_
_entity_poly.entity_id
_entity_poly.type
_entity_poly.pdbx_seq_one_letter_code
_entity_poly.pdbx_strand_id
1 'polypeptide(L)'
;ENKMAELSDDFSGEILIAQAKKEVNYPGTSEYETGFAFRMDLYKSGENLGKFSESDRGQWFIENCWKQGIIFRFPVDGFPNDSWESKTYKTGISSRMNLFRYVGKPHAAVMRAMDYCLEEYVEFLMDHPYLRVYQDGALRYEIYRIPCEEGLSSYTLPMTNTAVGFQASFDNMGGIVLAYIY
;
A
#
# COMPACT_ATOMS: atom_id res chain seq x y z
N GLU A 1 -2.72 7.03 22.48
CA GLU A 1 -2.77 6.99 23.97
C GLU A 1 -3.62 5.81 24.45
N ASN A 2 -4.82 5.60 23.89
CA ASN A 2 -5.72 4.52 24.34
C ASN A 2 -5.09 3.12 24.22
N LYS A 3 -4.35 2.83 23.12
CA LYS A 3 -3.76 1.51 22.92
C LYS A 3 -2.60 1.22 23.88
N MET A 4 -1.86 2.24 24.25
CA MET A 4 -0.82 2.09 25.28
C MET A 4 -1.43 1.81 26.66
N ALA A 5 -2.60 2.41 26.97
CA ALA A 5 -3.29 2.11 28.21
C ALA A 5 -3.80 0.66 28.26
N GLU A 6 -4.33 0.13 27.15
CA GLU A 6 -4.79 -1.27 27.04
C GLU A 6 -3.63 -2.28 27.25
N LEU A 7 -2.43 -1.95 26.74
CA LEU A 7 -1.27 -2.82 26.79
C LEU A 7 -0.42 -2.63 28.08
N SER A 8 -0.70 -1.62 28.89
CA SER A 8 0.11 -1.26 30.06
C SER A 8 0.07 -2.30 31.19
N ASP A 9 -0.92 -3.18 31.22
CA ASP A 9 -1.01 -4.28 32.17
C ASP A 9 0.00 -5.39 31.88
N ASP A 10 0.32 -5.62 30.60
CA ASP A 10 1.18 -6.70 30.14
C ASP A 10 2.63 -6.23 29.82
N PHE A 11 2.79 -4.97 29.45
CA PHE A 11 4.06 -4.41 28.97
C PHE A 11 4.37 -3.07 29.62
N SER A 12 5.67 -2.72 29.68
CA SER A 12 6.14 -1.44 30.21
C SER A 12 7.32 -0.86 29.41
N GLY A 13 7.53 0.44 29.54
CA GLY A 13 8.66 1.15 28.93
C GLY A 13 8.73 1.03 27.41
N GLU A 14 9.91 0.75 26.88
CA GLU A 14 10.16 0.65 25.44
C GLU A 14 9.42 -0.53 24.78
N ILE A 15 9.21 -1.61 25.52
CA ILE A 15 8.49 -2.79 25.05
C ILE A 15 7.01 -2.45 24.81
N LEU A 16 6.39 -1.69 25.70
CA LEU A 16 5.02 -1.20 25.55
C LEU A 16 4.88 -0.35 24.28
N ILE A 17 5.81 0.58 24.07
CA ILE A 17 5.83 1.44 22.88
C ILE A 17 5.99 0.59 21.62
N ALA A 18 6.94 -0.35 21.62
CA ALA A 18 7.19 -1.23 20.47
C ALA A 18 5.98 -2.11 20.14
N GLN A 19 5.25 -2.58 21.15
CA GLN A 19 4.05 -3.40 20.94
C GLN A 19 2.87 -2.57 20.44
N ALA A 20 2.68 -1.37 21.00
CA ALA A 20 1.64 -0.46 20.51
C ALA A 20 1.84 -0.06 19.05
N LYS A 21 3.10 0.15 18.61
CA LYS A 21 3.47 0.45 17.21
C LYS A 21 3.03 -0.61 16.20
N LYS A 22 2.97 -1.87 16.61
CA LYS A 22 2.54 -2.97 15.73
C LYS A 22 1.03 -2.99 15.46
N GLU A 23 0.27 -2.29 16.29
CA GLU A 23 -1.19 -2.29 16.24
C GLU A 23 -1.80 -0.96 15.80
N VAL A 24 -1.12 0.16 16.06
CA VAL A 24 -1.62 1.50 15.71
C VAL A 24 -0.51 2.39 15.18
N ASN A 25 -0.88 3.28 14.26
CA ASN A 25 0.04 4.30 13.74
C ASN A 25 0.23 5.44 14.76
N TYR A 26 1.39 6.09 14.71
CA TYR A 26 1.59 7.34 15.41
C TYR A 26 0.67 8.45 14.87
N PRO A 27 0.27 9.42 15.71
CA PRO A 27 -0.36 10.63 15.21
C PRO A 27 0.48 11.28 14.11
N GLY A 28 -0.15 11.66 13.01
CA GLY A 28 0.54 12.25 11.84
C GLY A 28 1.19 11.23 10.89
N THR A 29 1.11 9.92 11.18
CA THR A 29 1.64 8.87 10.28
C THR A 29 0.58 7.91 9.77
N SER A 30 -0.68 8.19 10.07
CA SER A 30 -1.78 7.36 9.63
C SER A 30 -1.97 7.47 8.12
N GLU A 31 -2.10 6.33 7.45
CA GLU A 31 -2.41 6.28 6.02
C GLU A 31 -3.75 6.92 5.67
N TYR A 32 -4.68 6.99 6.62
CA TYR A 32 -5.97 7.68 6.44
C TYR A 32 -5.80 9.20 6.21
N GLU A 33 -4.73 9.81 6.74
CA GLU A 33 -4.46 11.24 6.56
C GLU A 33 -4.13 11.59 5.12
N THR A 34 -3.69 10.63 4.33
CA THR A 34 -3.40 10.82 2.90
C THR A 34 -4.68 10.91 2.04
N GLY A 35 -5.82 10.46 2.55
CA GLY A 35 -7.06 10.31 1.78
C GLY A 35 -7.05 9.14 0.79
N PHE A 36 -5.96 8.39 0.68
CA PHE A 36 -5.82 7.24 -0.24
C PHE A 36 -6.11 5.89 0.42
N ALA A 37 -6.14 5.83 1.74
CA ALA A 37 -6.43 4.61 2.48
C ALA A 37 -7.87 4.62 2.99
N PHE A 38 -8.51 3.46 2.97
CA PHE A 38 -9.88 3.28 3.42
C PHE A 38 -10.11 1.89 3.99
N ARG A 39 -11.09 1.80 4.86
CA ARG A 39 -11.55 0.55 5.47
C ARG A 39 -12.93 0.20 4.93
N MET A 40 -13.18 -1.09 4.76
CA MET A 40 -14.50 -1.60 4.39
C MET A 40 -15.00 -2.60 5.43
N ASP A 41 -16.19 -2.38 5.93
CA ASP A 41 -16.89 -3.29 6.83
C ASP A 41 -18.25 -3.67 6.24
N LEU A 42 -18.79 -4.81 6.65
CA LEU A 42 -20.11 -5.27 6.22
C LEU A 42 -21.16 -4.77 7.18
N TYR A 43 -22.24 -4.21 6.62
CA TYR A 43 -23.41 -3.80 7.38
C TYR A 43 -24.69 -4.39 6.80
N LYS A 44 -25.61 -4.78 7.68
CA LYS A 44 -26.97 -5.16 7.31
C LYS A 44 -27.95 -4.56 8.32
N SER A 45 -28.89 -3.75 7.85
CA SER A 45 -29.89 -3.11 8.69
C SER A 45 -29.31 -2.31 9.88
N GLY A 46 -28.09 -1.75 9.71
CA GLY A 46 -27.38 -1.00 10.75
C GLY A 46 -26.48 -1.84 11.66
N GLU A 47 -26.55 -3.16 11.60
CA GLU A 47 -25.64 -4.06 12.32
C GLU A 47 -24.33 -4.25 11.54
N ASN A 48 -23.20 -4.14 12.24
CA ASN A 48 -21.89 -4.50 11.71
C ASN A 48 -21.75 -6.02 11.69
N LEU A 49 -21.56 -6.59 10.50
CA LEU A 49 -21.38 -8.03 10.29
C LEU A 49 -19.92 -8.45 10.22
N GLY A 50 -18.99 -7.57 10.50
CA GLY A 50 -17.56 -7.86 10.50
C GLY A 50 -16.79 -7.27 9.32
N LYS A 51 -15.58 -7.77 9.11
CA LYS A 51 -14.66 -7.25 8.10
C LYS A 51 -15.08 -7.69 6.70
N PHE A 52 -15.16 -6.74 5.79
CA PHE A 52 -15.45 -7.02 4.38
C PHE A 52 -14.44 -8.02 3.77
N SER A 53 -13.16 -7.90 4.12
CA SER A 53 -12.08 -8.78 3.63
C SER A 53 -12.27 -10.27 3.96
N GLU A 54 -13.03 -10.61 4.99
CA GLU A 54 -13.30 -12.00 5.40
C GLU A 54 -14.52 -12.62 4.69
N SER A 55 -15.25 -11.85 3.90
CA SER A 55 -16.41 -12.33 3.11
C SER A 55 -15.99 -12.79 1.71
N ASP A 56 -16.81 -13.65 1.06
CA ASP A 56 -16.57 -14.09 -0.32
C ASP A 56 -16.44 -12.92 -1.30
N ARG A 57 -17.24 -11.86 -1.10
CA ARG A 57 -17.16 -10.65 -1.92
C ARG A 57 -15.87 -9.87 -1.67
N GLY A 58 -15.44 -9.84 -0.43
CA GLY A 58 -14.17 -9.22 -0.02
C GLY A 58 -12.98 -9.97 -0.59
N GLN A 59 -12.98 -11.30 -0.56
CA GLN A 59 -11.95 -12.13 -1.17
C GLN A 59 -11.84 -11.86 -2.67
N TRP A 60 -12.98 -11.88 -3.38
CA TRP A 60 -13.00 -11.53 -4.80
C TRP A 60 -12.47 -10.10 -5.06
N PHE A 61 -12.84 -9.14 -4.22
CA PHE A 61 -12.36 -7.77 -4.34
C PHE A 61 -10.84 -7.68 -4.16
N ILE A 62 -10.29 -8.33 -3.14
CA ILE A 62 -8.84 -8.34 -2.87
C ILE A 62 -8.06 -8.92 -4.05
N GLU A 63 -8.55 -9.99 -4.67
CA GLU A 63 -7.92 -10.60 -5.84
C GLU A 63 -7.97 -9.70 -7.09
N ASN A 64 -8.92 -8.78 -7.18
CA ASN A 64 -9.17 -7.99 -8.39
C ASN A 64 -8.96 -6.48 -8.23
N CYS A 65 -8.85 -5.94 -7.02
CA CYS A 65 -8.79 -4.50 -6.75
C CYS A 65 -7.55 -3.82 -7.35
N TRP A 66 -6.47 -4.55 -7.55
CA TRP A 66 -5.26 -4.07 -8.23
C TRP A 66 -5.54 -3.54 -9.65
N LYS A 67 -6.54 -4.09 -10.35
CA LYS A 67 -7.00 -3.63 -11.67
C LYS A 67 -7.55 -2.20 -11.63
N GLN A 68 -7.92 -1.73 -10.44
CA GLN A 68 -8.37 -0.36 -10.17
C GLN A 68 -7.34 0.48 -9.42
N GLY A 69 -6.11 -0.04 -9.25
CA GLY A 69 -5.04 0.68 -8.58
C GLY A 69 -5.10 0.62 -7.06
N ILE A 70 -5.83 -0.35 -6.52
CA ILE A 70 -6.02 -0.54 -5.08
C ILE A 70 -5.28 -1.79 -4.63
N ILE A 71 -4.67 -1.74 -3.45
CA ILE A 71 -4.02 -2.87 -2.80
C ILE A 71 -4.65 -3.17 -1.44
N PHE A 72 -4.57 -4.43 -1.00
CA PHE A 72 -4.75 -4.79 0.40
C PHE A 72 -3.45 -4.46 1.13
N ARG A 73 -3.53 -3.66 2.21
CA ARG A 73 -2.36 -2.93 2.68
C ARG A 73 -1.46 -3.71 3.62
N PHE A 74 -2.03 -4.47 4.55
CA PHE A 74 -1.29 -5.15 5.61
C PHE A 74 -1.64 -6.63 5.69
N PRO A 75 -1.14 -7.45 4.77
CA PRO A 75 -1.30 -8.89 4.88
C PRO A 75 -0.49 -9.44 6.06
N VAL A 76 -1.12 -10.35 6.82
CA VAL A 76 -0.48 -11.12 7.86
C VAL A 76 -0.83 -12.61 7.66
N ASP A 77 -0.12 -13.53 8.32
CA ASP A 77 -0.33 -14.96 8.13
C ASP A 77 -1.81 -15.36 8.34
N GLY A 78 -2.36 -16.01 7.32
CA GLY A 78 -3.75 -16.46 7.30
C GLY A 78 -4.77 -15.30 7.28
N PHE A 79 -4.40 -14.10 6.84
CA PHE A 79 -5.32 -12.99 6.69
C PHE A 79 -4.92 -12.10 5.48
N PRO A 80 -5.85 -11.82 4.58
CA PRO A 80 -7.32 -11.99 4.64
C PRO A 80 -7.84 -13.41 4.41
N ASN A 81 -7.03 -14.36 4.01
CA ASN A 81 -7.34 -15.79 3.95
C ASN A 81 -6.08 -16.64 4.15
N ASP A 82 -6.23 -17.95 4.25
CA ASP A 82 -5.15 -18.90 4.61
C ASP A 82 -3.98 -18.96 3.61
N SER A 83 -4.13 -18.43 2.40
CA SER A 83 -3.06 -18.40 1.39
C SER A 83 -2.11 -17.20 1.51
N TRP A 84 -2.42 -16.24 2.38
CA TRP A 84 -1.61 -15.03 2.53
C TRP A 84 -0.51 -15.21 3.56
N GLU A 85 0.69 -14.80 3.17
CA GLU A 85 1.87 -14.73 4.03
C GLU A 85 2.04 -13.34 4.63
N SER A 86 2.62 -13.31 5.82
CA SER A 86 2.85 -12.06 6.54
C SER A 86 3.89 -11.18 5.86
N LYS A 87 3.57 -9.92 5.70
CA LYS A 87 4.52 -8.87 5.33
C LYS A 87 4.93 -8.00 6.53
N THR A 88 4.70 -8.46 7.75
CA THR A 88 4.99 -7.73 9.00
C THR A 88 6.46 -7.33 9.10
N TYR A 89 7.37 -8.13 8.56
CA TYR A 89 8.82 -7.84 8.53
C TYR A 89 9.17 -6.56 7.77
N LYS A 90 8.31 -6.12 6.86
CA LYS A 90 8.43 -4.86 6.10
C LYS A 90 7.50 -3.77 6.61
N THR A 91 6.24 -4.13 6.81
CA THR A 91 5.19 -3.16 7.18
C THR A 91 5.25 -2.74 8.65
N GLY A 92 5.84 -3.57 9.51
CA GLY A 92 5.84 -3.40 10.97
C GLY A 92 4.47 -3.67 11.63
N ILE A 93 3.42 -3.95 10.85
CA ILE A 93 2.06 -4.16 11.32
C ILE A 93 1.75 -5.66 11.39
N SER A 94 1.38 -6.15 12.57
CA SER A 94 1.01 -7.56 12.80
C SER A 94 -0.47 -7.76 13.08
N SER A 95 -1.24 -6.69 13.23
CA SER A 95 -2.68 -6.78 13.45
C SER A 95 -3.45 -7.02 12.15
N ARG A 96 -4.55 -7.78 12.24
CA ARG A 96 -5.45 -8.06 11.11
C ARG A 96 -6.30 -6.83 10.75
N MET A 97 -5.69 -5.88 10.04
CA MET A 97 -6.33 -4.63 9.63
C MET A 97 -7.04 -4.80 8.29
N ASN A 98 -8.32 -4.45 8.24
CA ASN A 98 -9.13 -4.44 7.02
C ASN A 98 -8.90 -3.13 6.25
N LEU A 99 -7.67 -2.89 5.81
CA LEU A 99 -7.23 -1.65 5.18
C LEU A 99 -6.89 -1.84 3.72
N PHE A 100 -7.43 -0.98 2.88
CA PHE A 100 -7.13 -0.86 1.46
C PHE A 100 -6.49 0.49 1.17
N ARG A 101 -5.64 0.53 0.16
CA ARG A 101 -4.98 1.76 -0.26
C ARG A 101 -4.97 1.89 -1.78
N TYR A 102 -5.32 3.07 -2.28
CA TYR A 102 -5.11 3.44 -3.67
C TYR A 102 -3.63 3.81 -3.88
N VAL A 103 -3.01 3.17 -4.85
CA VAL A 103 -1.62 3.42 -5.25
C VAL A 103 -1.48 3.72 -6.74
N GLY A 104 -2.59 3.63 -7.49
CA GLY A 104 -2.59 3.76 -8.95
C GLY A 104 -2.42 2.41 -9.68
N LYS A 105 -3.06 2.30 -10.86
CA LYS A 105 -3.09 1.05 -11.64
C LYS A 105 -1.70 0.53 -12.02
N PRO A 106 -0.74 1.37 -12.50
CA PRO A 106 0.59 0.91 -12.85
C PRO A 106 1.30 0.23 -11.67
N HIS A 107 1.26 0.87 -10.50
CA HIS A 107 1.94 0.42 -9.30
C HIS A 107 1.29 -0.85 -8.72
N ALA A 108 -0.03 -0.86 -8.61
CA ALA A 108 -0.78 -2.02 -8.13
C ALA A 108 -0.58 -3.26 -9.02
N ALA A 109 -0.43 -3.07 -10.34
CA ALA A 109 -0.16 -4.17 -11.28
C ALA A 109 1.22 -4.82 -11.01
N VAL A 110 2.26 -4.00 -10.77
CA VAL A 110 3.60 -4.52 -10.44
C VAL A 110 3.58 -5.22 -9.08
N MET A 111 3.02 -4.57 -8.06
CA MET A 111 2.91 -5.13 -6.71
C MET A 111 2.19 -6.49 -6.73
N ARG A 112 1.10 -6.61 -7.49
CA ARG A 112 0.37 -7.87 -7.65
C ARG A 112 1.18 -8.95 -8.37
N ALA A 113 1.93 -8.57 -9.41
CA ALA A 113 2.73 -9.51 -10.20
C ALA A 113 3.95 -10.05 -9.44
N MET A 114 4.51 -9.24 -8.55
CA MET A 114 5.71 -9.55 -7.77
C MET A 114 5.40 -10.01 -6.34
N ASP A 115 4.13 -10.03 -5.95
CA ASP A 115 3.68 -10.26 -4.57
C ASP A 115 4.35 -9.32 -3.55
N TYR A 116 4.46 -8.04 -3.89
CA TYR A 116 5.08 -7.03 -3.04
C TYR A 116 4.05 -6.28 -2.20
N CYS A 117 4.39 -6.02 -0.91
CA CYS A 117 3.76 -4.94 -0.17
C CYS A 117 4.30 -3.58 -0.66
N LEU A 118 3.72 -2.48 -0.16
CA LEU A 118 4.10 -1.14 -0.61
C LEU A 118 5.57 -0.82 -0.32
N GLU A 119 6.07 -1.21 0.83
CA GLU A 119 7.46 -1.00 1.24
C GLU A 119 8.45 -1.76 0.36
N GLU A 120 8.17 -3.04 0.08
CA GLU A 120 8.99 -3.86 -0.85
C GLU A 120 9.00 -3.26 -2.25
N TYR A 121 7.85 -2.75 -2.70
CA TYR A 121 7.75 -2.12 -4.01
C TYR A 121 8.57 -0.83 -4.10
N VAL A 122 8.52 0.03 -3.08
CA VAL A 122 9.30 1.27 -3.05
C VAL A 122 10.80 0.96 -3.04
N GLU A 123 11.25 0.00 -2.22
CA GLU A 123 12.65 -0.45 -2.23
C GLU A 123 13.06 -1.01 -3.60
N PHE A 124 12.20 -1.83 -4.20
CA PHE A 124 12.46 -2.37 -5.53
C PHE A 124 12.65 -1.26 -6.58
N LEU A 125 11.86 -0.18 -6.53
CA LEU A 125 12.02 0.96 -7.41
C LEU A 125 13.31 1.78 -7.16
N MET A 126 13.87 1.74 -5.95
CA MET A 126 15.16 2.38 -5.67
C MET A 126 16.30 1.68 -6.41
N ASP A 127 16.25 0.35 -6.48
CA ASP A 127 17.24 -0.47 -7.18
C ASP A 127 16.95 -0.60 -8.68
N HIS A 128 15.67 -0.48 -9.07
CA HIS A 128 15.21 -0.63 -10.45
C HIS A 128 14.40 0.61 -10.86
N PRO A 129 15.05 1.75 -11.13
CA PRO A 129 14.36 3.03 -11.33
C PRO A 129 13.61 3.15 -12.66
N TYR A 130 13.61 2.11 -13.48
CA TYR A 130 12.87 2.03 -14.74
C TYR A 130 12.27 0.64 -14.95
N LEU A 131 10.96 0.58 -15.16
CA LEU A 131 10.20 -0.64 -15.41
C LEU A 131 9.32 -0.50 -16.65
N ARG A 132 9.18 -1.60 -17.39
CA ARG A 132 8.15 -1.80 -18.42
C ARG A 132 7.21 -2.91 -17.99
N VAL A 133 5.92 -2.62 -18.03
CA VAL A 133 4.87 -3.59 -17.69
C VAL A 133 4.09 -3.94 -18.94
N TYR A 134 4.13 -5.21 -19.30
CA TYR A 134 3.40 -5.75 -20.45
C TYR A 134 2.21 -6.57 -19.94
N GLN A 135 1.08 -6.45 -20.62
CA GLN A 135 -0.10 -7.27 -20.40
C GLN A 135 -0.60 -7.76 -21.75
N ASP A 136 -0.83 -9.06 -21.87
CA ASP A 136 -1.25 -9.71 -23.12
C ASP A 136 -0.36 -9.35 -24.34
N GLY A 137 0.97 -9.23 -24.08
CA GLY A 137 1.96 -8.88 -25.10
C GLY A 137 2.04 -7.40 -25.46
N ALA A 138 1.15 -6.56 -24.98
CA ALA A 138 1.16 -5.10 -25.19
C ALA A 138 1.79 -4.35 -24.02
N LEU A 139 2.58 -3.30 -24.35
CA LEU A 139 3.08 -2.38 -23.33
C LEU A 139 1.88 -1.64 -22.71
N ARG A 140 1.77 -1.70 -21.38
CA ARG A 140 0.69 -1.04 -20.64
C ARG A 140 1.18 0.11 -19.81
N TYR A 141 2.34 -0.06 -19.15
CA TYR A 141 2.90 0.97 -18.28
C TYR A 141 4.40 1.06 -18.45
N GLU A 142 4.92 2.27 -18.37
CA GLU A 142 6.33 2.56 -18.09
C GLU A 142 6.40 3.33 -16.78
N ILE A 143 7.26 2.89 -15.85
CA ILE A 143 7.40 3.47 -14.53
C ILE A 143 8.82 3.93 -14.35
N TYR A 144 9.00 5.17 -13.92
CA TYR A 144 10.29 5.79 -13.63
C TYR A 144 10.32 6.25 -12.18
N ARG A 145 11.41 5.98 -11.49
CA ARG A 145 11.72 6.62 -10.22
C ARG A 145 12.85 7.62 -10.42
N ILE A 146 12.62 8.86 -10.04
CA ILE A 146 13.56 9.97 -10.19
C ILE A 146 13.94 10.42 -8.78
N PRO A 147 15.20 10.27 -8.36
CA PRO A 147 15.64 10.76 -7.06
C PRO A 147 15.43 12.28 -6.94
N CYS A 148 14.96 12.71 -5.77
CA CYS A 148 14.87 14.14 -5.47
C CYS A 148 16.24 14.67 -5.06
N GLU A 149 16.61 15.83 -5.57
CA GLU A 149 17.83 16.53 -5.18
C GLU A 149 17.50 17.56 -4.09
N GLU A 150 18.36 17.65 -3.08
CA GLU A 150 18.19 18.61 -1.99
C GLU A 150 18.26 20.05 -2.52
N GLY A 151 17.30 20.87 -2.10
CA GLY A 151 17.22 22.28 -2.50
C GLY A 151 16.51 22.56 -3.82
N LEU A 152 16.10 21.52 -4.59
CA LEU A 152 15.27 21.74 -5.78
C LEU A 152 13.78 21.84 -5.40
N SER A 153 13.12 22.90 -5.87
CA SER A 153 11.68 23.13 -5.69
C SER A 153 10.83 22.69 -6.88
N SER A 154 11.46 22.33 -8.00
CA SER A 154 10.77 21.91 -9.23
C SER A 154 11.59 20.88 -10.00
N TYR A 155 10.90 20.00 -10.71
CA TYR A 155 11.48 18.94 -11.54
C TYR A 155 10.88 18.98 -12.94
N THR A 156 11.73 18.84 -13.95
CA THR A 156 11.28 18.59 -15.33
C THR A 156 11.20 17.09 -15.53
N LEU A 157 9.99 16.57 -15.74
CA LEU A 157 9.78 15.14 -15.99
C LEU A 157 9.80 14.87 -17.50
N PRO A 158 10.40 13.76 -17.95
CA PRO A 158 10.35 13.37 -19.34
C PRO A 158 8.91 13.08 -19.75
N MET A 159 8.50 13.57 -20.91
CA MET A 159 7.15 13.32 -21.44
C MET A 159 7.25 12.51 -22.73
N THR A 160 6.39 11.49 -22.85
CA THR A 160 6.19 10.75 -24.09
C THR A 160 4.88 11.19 -24.74
N ASN A 161 4.88 11.30 -26.06
CA ASN A 161 3.69 11.65 -26.83
C ASN A 161 2.83 10.42 -27.25
N THR A 162 3.28 9.23 -26.89
CA THR A 162 2.58 7.96 -27.21
C THR A 162 1.72 7.45 -26.06
N ALA A 163 1.95 7.92 -24.83
CA ALA A 163 1.13 7.56 -23.68
C ALA A 163 -0.24 8.26 -23.74
N VAL A 164 -1.28 7.55 -23.34
CA VAL A 164 -2.65 8.09 -23.23
C VAL A 164 -2.88 8.83 -21.91
N GLY A 165 -1.98 8.68 -20.93
CA GLY A 165 -2.02 9.36 -19.66
C GLY A 165 -0.78 9.11 -18.82
N PHE A 166 -0.70 9.81 -17.71
CA PHE A 166 0.37 9.61 -16.73
C PHE A 166 -0.11 9.84 -15.29
N GLN A 167 0.65 9.32 -14.35
CA GLN A 167 0.52 9.56 -12.92
C GLN A 167 1.89 9.93 -12.36
N ALA A 168 1.94 10.88 -11.43
CA ALA A 168 3.17 11.24 -10.72
C ALA A 168 2.89 11.46 -9.25
N SER A 169 3.77 10.98 -8.38
CA SER A 169 3.69 11.16 -6.93
C SER A 169 5.07 11.12 -6.29
N PHE A 170 5.19 11.65 -5.09
CA PHE A 170 6.35 11.37 -4.24
C PHE A 170 6.22 9.97 -3.62
N ASP A 171 7.36 9.32 -3.41
CA ASP A 171 7.44 7.98 -2.79
C ASP A 171 7.71 8.02 -1.27
N ASN A 172 7.83 9.20 -0.68
CA ASN A 172 8.24 9.46 0.72
C ASN A 172 9.64 8.92 1.09
N MET A 173 10.42 8.48 0.10
CA MET A 173 11.80 7.99 0.25
C MET A 173 12.78 8.83 -0.59
N GLY A 174 12.44 10.11 -0.78
CA GLY A 174 13.26 11.06 -1.53
C GLY A 174 13.23 10.85 -3.04
N GLY A 175 12.13 10.38 -3.60
CA GLY A 175 11.94 10.21 -5.02
C GLY A 175 10.56 10.63 -5.53
N ILE A 176 10.51 10.93 -6.84
CA ILE A 176 9.29 11.07 -7.61
C ILE A 176 9.10 9.80 -8.43
N VAL A 177 7.92 9.19 -8.34
CA VAL A 177 7.54 8.07 -9.20
C VAL A 177 6.59 8.60 -10.27
N LEU A 178 6.99 8.40 -11.54
CA LEU A 178 6.23 8.77 -12.72
C LEU A 178 5.83 7.50 -13.48
N ALA A 179 4.56 7.33 -13.76
CA ALA A 179 4.06 6.19 -14.51
C ALA A 179 3.27 6.66 -15.75
N TYR A 180 3.67 6.23 -16.93
CA TYR A 180 2.95 6.39 -18.17
C TYR A 180 1.99 5.23 -18.42
N ILE A 181 0.86 5.52 -19.03
CA ILE A 181 -0.23 4.59 -19.39
C ILE A 181 -0.35 4.55 -20.91
N TYR A 182 -0.33 3.36 -21.47
CA TYR A 182 -0.45 3.11 -22.92
C TYR A 182 -1.71 2.35 -23.28
#